data_a02bcd04cb6052c815a65740e06e64a4
#
_entry.id   a02bcd04cb6052c815a65740e06e64a4
#
_cell.length_a   1.000
_cell.length_b   1.000
_cell.length_c   1.000
_cell.angle_alpha   90.00
_cell.angle_beta   90.00
_cell.angle_gamma   90.00
#
_symmetry.space_group_name_H-M   'P 1'
#
loop_
_entity.id
_entity.type
_entity.pdbx_description
1 polymer ?
#
loop_
_entity_poly.entity_id
_entity_poly.type
_entity_poly.pdbx_seq_one_letter_code
_entity_poly.pdbx_strand_id
1 'polypeptide(L)'
;DWDGTLFDSTAIITRCIQQAVQDVGGAVPSREQASYVIGMALMPALAHAAPDVPKDKYPLLGERYKHHYIAHQHDISLFDGVLDMLAELKSRHHWLTVATGKSRAGLDEALHAVELRDVFDGSRTADETAGKPHPRMLHELMREFGTEPERTLMIGDTTHDLQMAVNAGCASVGVSYGAHEPDAFHALQPRHIAHSVRELHDWLLAHA
;
A
#
# COMPACT_ATOMS: atom_id res chain seq x y z
N ASP A 1 -3.86 2.26 -3.09
CA ASP A 1 -2.72 1.49 -2.59
C ASP A 1 -2.67 0.09 -3.21
N TRP A 2 -1.58 -0.67 -2.94
CA TRP A 2 -1.36 -2.02 -3.49
C TRP A 2 -1.42 -3.09 -2.40
N ASP A 3 -0.37 -3.14 -1.55
CA ASP A 3 -0.25 -4.16 -0.50
C ASP A 3 -1.33 -3.96 0.58
N GLY A 4 -2.10 -4.99 0.89
CA GLY A 4 -3.21 -4.93 1.85
C GLY A 4 -4.49 -4.27 1.34
N THR A 5 -4.48 -3.66 0.15
CA THR A 5 -5.65 -3.03 -0.46
C THR A 5 -6.17 -3.84 -1.65
N LEU A 6 -5.32 -4.17 -2.61
CA LEU A 6 -5.64 -5.02 -3.76
C LEU A 6 -4.99 -6.40 -3.65
N PHE A 7 -3.84 -6.48 -2.99
CA PHE A 7 -2.96 -7.63 -2.91
C PHE A 7 -2.90 -8.15 -1.47
N ASP A 8 -3.25 -9.42 -1.25
CA ASP A 8 -3.29 -10.06 0.07
C ASP A 8 -1.89 -10.44 0.56
N SER A 9 -1.09 -9.42 0.83
CA SER A 9 0.36 -9.53 1.12
C SER A 9 0.74 -9.26 2.57
N THR A 10 -0.16 -8.72 3.39
CA THR A 10 0.19 -8.16 4.71
C THR A 10 0.81 -9.17 5.67
N ALA A 11 0.28 -10.40 5.70
CA ALA A 11 0.81 -11.47 6.56
C ALA A 11 2.22 -11.90 6.14
N ILE A 12 2.49 -11.95 4.84
CA ILE A 12 3.81 -12.30 4.28
C ILE A 12 4.81 -11.18 4.55
N ILE A 13 4.44 -9.92 4.28
CA ILE A 13 5.30 -8.76 4.55
C ILE A 13 5.68 -8.70 6.03
N THR A 14 4.72 -8.84 6.92
CA THR A 14 4.95 -8.87 8.37
C THR A 14 5.98 -9.93 8.77
N ARG A 15 5.81 -11.15 8.26
CA ARG A 15 6.73 -12.26 8.51
C ARG A 15 8.12 -11.98 7.95
N CYS A 16 8.22 -11.43 6.74
CA CYS A 16 9.50 -11.08 6.12
C CYS A 16 10.26 -10.01 6.91
N ILE A 17 9.57 -9.02 7.47
CA ILE A 17 10.17 -8.02 8.37
C ILE A 17 10.74 -8.71 9.61
N GLN A 18 9.94 -9.56 10.27
CA GLN A 18 10.36 -10.28 11.48
C GLN A 18 11.59 -11.16 11.23
N GLN A 19 11.58 -11.92 10.12
CA GLN A 19 12.72 -12.79 9.74
C GLN A 19 13.96 -11.97 9.39
N ALA A 20 13.83 -10.88 8.67
CA ALA A 20 14.96 -10.01 8.33
C ALA A 20 15.61 -9.39 9.57
N VAL A 21 14.82 -8.94 10.54
CA VAL A 21 15.32 -8.41 11.82
C VAL A 21 16.04 -9.50 12.61
N GLN A 22 15.49 -10.70 12.66
CA GLN A 22 16.13 -11.85 13.30
C GLN A 22 17.49 -12.19 12.66
N ASP A 23 17.57 -12.18 11.34
CA ASP A 23 18.81 -12.49 10.59
C ASP A 23 19.96 -11.53 10.90
N VAL A 24 19.66 -10.27 11.21
CA VAL A 24 20.69 -9.27 11.57
C VAL A 24 20.95 -9.17 13.08
N GLY A 25 20.26 -10.00 13.87
CA GLY A 25 20.41 -10.07 15.32
C GLY A 25 19.72 -8.94 16.08
N GLY A 26 18.69 -8.31 15.48
CA GLY A 26 17.84 -7.29 16.12
C GLY A 26 16.75 -7.92 16.99
N ALA A 27 16.09 -7.08 17.81
CA ALA A 27 14.91 -7.47 18.56
C ALA A 27 13.74 -7.65 17.60
N VAL A 28 13.22 -8.87 17.47
CA VAL A 28 12.14 -9.19 16.53
C VAL A 28 10.88 -8.39 16.90
N PRO A 29 10.34 -7.54 16.01
CA PRO A 29 9.15 -6.77 16.33
C PRO A 29 7.92 -7.68 16.50
N SER A 30 6.96 -7.24 17.31
CA SER A 30 5.66 -7.91 17.38
C SER A 30 4.97 -7.89 16.00
N ARG A 31 3.95 -8.73 15.83
CA ARG A 31 3.14 -8.71 14.60
C ARG A 31 2.54 -7.32 14.35
N GLU A 32 2.02 -6.67 15.37
CA GLU A 32 1.43 -5.34 15.29
C GLU A 32 2.47 -4.28 14.87
N GLN A 33 3.66 -4.30 15.49
CA GLN A 33 4.75 -3.38 15.13
C GLN A 33 5.22 -3.58 13.68
N ALA A 34 5.35 -4.82 13.23
CA ALA A 34 5.74 -5.12 11.85
C ALA A 34 4.64 -4.80 10.83
N SER A 35 3.36 -5.00 11.21
CA SER A 35 2.21 -4.65 10.37
C SER A 35 2.05 -3.13 10.23
N TYR A 36 2.33 -2.36 11.29
CA TYR A 36 2.18 -0.91 11.30
C TYR A 36 2.98 -0.20 10.20
N VAL A 37 4.12 -0.72 9.83
CA VAL A 37 5.01 -0.08 8.84
C VAL A 37 4.68 -0.44 7.39
N ILE A 38 3.69 -1.30 7.16
CA ILE A 38 3.22 -1.64 5.80
C ILE A 38 2.69 -0.37 5.12
N GLY A 39 2.98 -0.19 3.84
CA GLY A 39 2.65 1.03 3.09
C GLY A 39 3.70 2.13 3.14
N MET A 40 4.63 2.11 4.09
CA MET A 40 5.76 3.02 4.12
C MET A 40 6.84 2.63 3.09
N ALA A 41 7.72 3.57 2.76
CA ALA A 41 8.96 3.25 2.02
C ALA A 41 9.82 2.26 2.83
N LEU A 42 10.49 1.31 2.14
CA LEU A 42 11.16 0.17 2.78
C LEU A 42 12.14 0.57 3.89
N MET A 43 13.06 1.48 3.64
CA MET A 43 14.09 1.80 4.63
C MET A 43 13.54 2.53 5.87
N PRO A 44 12.63 3.53 5.74
CA PRO A 44 11.90 4.07 6.88
C PRO A 44 11.07 3.03 7.63
N ALA A 45 10.42 2.10 6.93
CA ALA A 45 9.66 1.01 7.54
C ALA A 45 10.54 0.12 8.41
N LEU A 46 11.67 -0.34 7.88
CA LEU A 46 12.62 -1.18 8.62
C LEU A 46 13.24 -0.45 9.82
N ALA A 47 13.58 0.83 9.64
CA ALA A 47 14.11 1.64 10.74
C ALA A 47 13.10 1.85 11.87
N HIS A 48 11.82 1.94 11.54
CA HIS A 48 10.74 2.06 12.52
C HIS A 48 10.47 0.73 13.23
N ALA A 49 10.45 -0.38 12.47
CA ALA A 49 10.16 -1.71 13.00
C ALA A 49 11.32 -2.28 13.85
N ALA A 50 12.55 -1.87 13.59
CA ALA A 50 13.76 -2.38 14.24
C ALA A 50 14.71 -1.25 14.69
N PRO A 51 14.28 -0.39 15.63
CA PRO A 51 15.04 0.79 16.05
C PRO A 51 16.35 0.45 16.81
N ASP A 52 16.48 -0.77 17.32
CA ASP A 52 17.66 -1.28 17.99
C ASP A 52 18.75 -1.78 17.03
N VAL A 53 18.43 -1.99 15.75
CA VAL A 53 19.42 -2.40 14.75
C VAL A 53 20.32 -1.21 14.41
N PRO A 54 21.66 -1.36 14.50
CA PRO A 54 22.59 -0.30 14.15
C PRO A 54 22.45 0.14 12.69
N LYS A 55 22.60 1.44 12.42
CA LYS A 55 22.40 2.03 11.08
C LYS A 55 23.28 1.44 9.99
N ASP A 56 24.49 1.01 10.34
CA ASP A 56 25.44 0.35 9.44
C ASP A 56 24.94 -1.04 8.97
N LYS A 57 24.01 -1.66 9.71
CA LYS A 57 23.36 -2.91 9.34
C LYS A 57 22.09 -2.73 8.50
N TYR A 58 21.57 -1.51 8.30
CA TYR A 58 20.35 -1.28 7.53
C TYR A 58 20.43 -1.77 6.08
N PRO A 59 21.53 -1.63 5.34
CA PRO A 59 21.64 -2.21 4.01
C PRO A 59 21.45 -3.74 4.02
N LEU A 60 22.07 -4.43 4.98
CA LEU A 60 21.90 -5.88 5.15
C LEU A 60 20.47 -6.23 5.55
N LEU A 61 19.86 -5.47 6.47
CA LEU A 61 18.45 -5.66 6.86
C LEU A 61 17.51 -5.56 5.65
N GLY A 62 17.72 -4.57 4.79
CA GLY A 62 16.95 -4.41 3.56
C GLY A 62 17.15 -5.54 2.56
N GLU A 63 18.39 -6.03 2.45
CA GLU A 63 18.74 -7.20 1.62
C GLU A 63 18.05 -8.48 2.13
N ARG A 64 18.08 -8.73 3.45
CA ARG A 64 17.42 -9.87 4.08
C ARG A 64 15.91 -9.82 3.92
N TYR A 65 15.29 -8.65 4.08
CA TYR A 65 13.88 -8.49 3.81
C TYR A 65 13.52 -8.87 2.35
N LYS A 66 14.26 -8.34 1.37
CA LYS A 66 14.04 -8.67 -0.05
C LYS A 66 14.21 -10.17 -0.31
N HIS A 67 15.24 -10.80 0.29
CA HIS A 67 15.46 -12.24 0.17
C HIS A 67 14.25 -13.04 0.64
N HIS A 68 13.71 -12.75 1.84
CA HIS A 68 12.53 -13.44 2.35
C HIS A 68 11.28 -13.14 1.52
N TYR A 69 11.10 -11.89 1.08
CA TYR A 69 9.95 -11.51 0.26
C TYR A 69 9.95 -12.26 -1.08
N ILE A 70 11.05 -12.29 -1.80
CA ILE A 70 11.17 -13.00 -3.08
C ILE A 70 10.89 -14.50 -2.92
N ALA A 71 11.33 -15.10 -1.81
CA ALA A 71 11.08 -16.52 -1.55
C ALA A 71 9.59 -16.85 -1.36
N HIS A 72 8.77 -15.88 -0.94
CA HIS A 72 7.36 -16.08 -0.61
C HIS A 72 6.38 -15.30 -1.51
N GLN A 73 6.86 -14.48 -2.44
CA GLN A 73 5.97 -13.63 -3.26
C GLN A 73 4.99 -14.42 -4.12
N HIS A 74 5.31 -15.67 -4.47
CA HIS A 74 4.44 -16.55 -5.24
C HIS A 74 3.22 -17.06 -4.45
N ASP A 75 3.24 -16.91 -3.13
CA ASP A 75 2.13 -17.28 -2.25
C ASP A 75 1.11 -16.14 -2.11
N ILE A 76 1.37 -14.98 -2.73
CA ILE A 76 0.53 -13.79 -2.63
C ILE A 76 -0.37 -13.70 -3.86
N SER A 77 -1.65 -13.40 -3.63
CA SER A 77 -2.65 -13.20 -4.67
C SER A 77 -3.42 -11.89 -4.48
N LEU A 78 -4.18 -11.50 -5.49
CA LEU A 78 -5.18 -10.45 -5.33
C LEU A 78 -6.27 -10.92 -4.36
N PHE A 79 -6.86 -9.99 -3.63
CA PHE A 79 -8.10 -10.28 -2.90
C PHE A 79 -9.22 -10.67 -3.88
N ASP A 80 -10.11 -11.56 -3.42
CA ASP A 80 -11.26 -11.99 -4.22
C ASP A 80 -12.14 -10.79 -4.61
N GLY A 81 -12.51 -10.73 -5.90
CA GLY A 81 -13.36 -9.67 -6.47
C GLY A 81 -12.61 -8.43 -6.96
N VAL A 82 -11.29 -8.32 -6.74
CA VAL A 82 -10.50 -7.15 -7.21
C VAL A 82 -10.56 -7.01 -8.72
N LEU A 83 -10.41 -8.09 -9.48
CA LEU A 83 -10.44 -8.04 -10.95
C LEU A 83 -11.77 -7.52 -11.48
N ASP A 84 -12.89 -8.00 -10.95
CA ASP A 84 -14.23 -7.57 -11.35
C ASP A 84 -14.44 -6.09 -11.02
N MET A 85 -14.02 -5.65 -9.83
CA MET A 85 -14.08 -4.25 -9.41
C MET A 85 -13.28 -3.34 -10.36
N LEU A 86 -12.03 -3.69 -10.66
CA LEU A 86 -11.19 -2.90 -11.57
C LEU A 86 -11.78 -2.84 -12.97
N ALA A 87 -12.29 -3.96 -13.51
CA ALA A 87 -12.93 -4.01 -14.82
C ALA A 87 -14.17 -3.11 -14.90
N GLU A 88 -15.01 -3.14 -13.87
CA GLU A 88 -16.23 -2.30 -13.81
C GLU A 88 -15.87 -0.82 -13.74
N LEU A 89 -14.89 -0.42 -12.89
CA LEU A 89 -14.45 0.98 -12.79
C LEU A 89 -13.84 1.48 -14.12
N LYS A 90 -13.06 0.64 -14.81
CA LYS A 90 -12.54 0.97 -16.15
C LYS A 90 -13.67 1.17 -17.17
N SER A 91 -14.70 0.32 -17.13
CA SER A 91 -15.86 0.42 -18.02
C SER A 91 -16.63 1.74 -17.83
N ARG A 92 -16.54 2.33 -16.64
CA ARG A 92 -17.11 3.64 -16.29
C ARG A 92 -16.18 4.83 -16.56
N HIS A 93 -15.04 4.57 -17.22
CA HIS A 93 -14.06 5.59 -17.60
C HIS A 93 -13.34 6.28 -16.44
N HIS A 94 -13.18 5.61 -15.29
CA HIS A 94 -12.34 6.11 -14.22
C HIS A 94 -10.85 5.92 -14.56
N TRP A 95 -10.03 6.91 -14.21
CA TRP A 95 -8.59 6.73 -14.15
C TRP A 95 -8.24 5.87 -12.95
N LEU A 96 -7.56 4.76 -13.17
CA LEU A 96 -7.08 3.87 -12.12
C LEU A 96 -5.58 4.01 -11.96
N THR A 97 -5.14 4.41 -10.76
CA THR A 97 -3.72 4.64 -10.48
C THR A 97 -3.28 3.96 -9.20
N VAL A 98 -1.99 3.66 -9.09
CA VAL A 98 -1.39 3.07 -7.89
C VAL A 98 -0.42 4.05 -7.23
N ALA A 99 -0.61 4.29 -5.93
CA ALA A 99 0.35 4.98 -5.06
C ALA A 99 0.80 4.01 -3.97
N THR A 100 2.08 3.61 -3.94
CA THR A 100 2.56 2.51 -3.12
C THR A 100 3.90 2.78 -2.45
N GLY A 101 4.10 2.15 -1.27
CA GLY A 101 5.39 2.11 -0.58
C GLY A 101 6.45 1.21 -1.25
N LYS A 102 6.05 0.39 -2.24
CA LYS A 102 6.99 -0.44 -3.02
C LYS A 102 7.99 0.41 -3.81
N SER A 103 9.10 -0.21 -4.20
CA SER A 103 9.95 0.31 -5.24
C SER A 103 9.34 0.11 -6.64
N ARG A 104 9.81 0.86 -7.63
CA ARG A 104 9.39 0.70 -9.03
C ARG A 104 9.56 -0.75 -9.50
N ALA A 105 10.73 -1.33 -9.30
CA ALA A 105 10.98 -2.71 -9.68
C ALA A 105 10.02 -3.70 -8.99
N GLY A 106 9.74 -3.49 -7.70
CA GLY A 106 8.83 -4.35 -6.95
C GLY A 106 7.37 -4.24 -7.40
N LEU A 107 6.91 -3.04 -7.77
CA LEU A 107 5.57 -2.86 -8.32
C LEU A 107 5.46 -3.46 -9.72
N ASP A 108 6.44 -3.23 -10.60
CA ASP A 108 6.43 -3.76 -11.96
C ASP A 108 6.41 -5.30 -11.98
N GLU A 109 7.16 -5.93 -11.06
CA GLU A 109 7.14 -7.38 -10.88
C GLU A 109 5.78 -7.87 -10.40
N ALA A 110 5.19 -7.21 -9.41
CA ALA A 110 3.88 -7.56 -8.87
C ALA A 110 2.76 -7.41 -9.91
N LEU A 111 2.74 -6.32 -10.67
CA LEU A 111 1.78 -6.09 -11.76
C LEU A 111 1.92 -7.12 -12.87
N HIS A 112 3.15 -7.54 -13.18
CA HIS A 112 3.40 -8.58 -14.17
C HIS A 112 2.90 -9.95 -13.71
N ALA A 113 3.13 -10.29 -12.45
CA ALA A 113 2.74 -11.58 -11.87
C ALA A 113 1.22 -11.82 -11.88
N VAL A 114 0.42 -10.74 -11.80
CA VAL A 114 -1.06 -10.82 -11.81
C VAL A 114 -1.69 -10.28 -13.10
N GLU A 115 -0.89 -10.04 -14.13
CA GLU A 115 -1.33 -9.57 -15.46
C GLU A 115 -2.12 -8.25 -15.44
N LEU A 116 -1.82 -7.36 -14.48
CA LEU A 116 -2.52 -6.06 -14.33
C LEU A 116 -1.73 -4.86 -14.88
N ARG A 117 -0.66 -5.10 -15.63
CA ARG A 117 0.22 -4.04 -16.14
C ARG A 117 -0.52 -2.99 -16.96
N ASP A 118 -1.48 -3.42 -17.79
CA ASP A 118 -2.23 -2.54 -18.69
C ASP A 118 -3.58 -2.07 -18.12
N VAL A 119 -3.89 -2.44 -16.88
CA VAL A 119 -5.14 -2.04 -16.21
C VAL A 119 -5.01 -0.66 -15.58
N PHE A 120 -3.85 -0.36 -15.01
CA PHE A 120 -3.60 0.92 -14.36
C PHE A 120 -3.07 1.95 -15.34
N ASP A 121 -3.65 3.14 -15.31
CA ASP A 121 -3.30 4.26 -16.18
C ASP A 121 -2.00 4.96 -15.74
N GLY A 122 -1.66 4.87 -14.45
CA GLY A 122 -0.44 5.44 -13.90
C GLY A 122 -0.10 4.91 -12.52
N SER A 123 1.11 5.18 -12.07
CA SER A 123 1.55 4.78 -10.74
C SER A 123 2.66 5.67 -10.20
N ARG A 124 2.77 5.72 -8.86
CA ARG A 124 3.90 6.33 -8.14
C ARG A 124 4.37 5.39 -7.06
N THR A 125 5.69 5.25 -6.97
CA THR A 125 6.36 4.39 -5.98
C THR A 125 7.22 5.22 -5.03
N ALA A 126 7.52 4.66 -3.86
CA ALA A 126 8.20 5.39 -2.81
C ALA A 126 9.64 5.80 -3.15
N ASP A 127 10.30 5.07 -4.06
CA ASP A 127 11.67 5.36 -4.51
C ASP A 127 11.74 6.41 -5.64
N GLU A 128 10.61 6.71 -6.29
CA GLU A 128 10.54 7.72 -7.34
C GLU A 128 10.14 9.10 -6.83
N THR A 129 9.41 9.15 -5.72
CA THR A 129 8.84 10.39 -5.19
C THR A 129 9.15 10.57 -3.70
N ALA A 130 8.12 10.75 -2.88
CA ALA A 130 8.20 10.77 -1.42
C ALA A 130 7.23 9.73 -0.85
N GLY A 131 7.70 8.95 0.12
CA GLY A 131 6.89 7.92 0.77
C GLY A 131 5.69 8.49 1.55
N LYS A 132 4.64 7.69 1.67
CA LYS A 132 3.47 7.99 2.51
C LYS A 132 3.91 8.34 3.94
N PRO A 133 3.31 9.30 4.61
CA PRO A 133 2.09 10.04 4.27
C PRO A 133 2.33 11.36 3.50
N HIS A 134 3.49 11.54 2.87
CA HIS A 134 3.75 12.75 2.07
C HIS A 134 2.82 12.79 0.86
N PRO A 135 2.16 13.93 0.52
CA PRO A 135 1.12 13.99 -0.50
C PRO A 135 1.62 13.94 -1.95
N ARG A 136 2.93 13.92 -2.15
CA ARG A 136 3.55 14.12 -3.47
C ARG A 136 3.10 13.10 -4.52
N MET A 137 2.93 11.82 -4.15
CA MET A 137 2.43 10.80 -5.07
C MET A 137 1.08 11.20 -5.67
N LEU A 138 0.15 11.64 -4.81
CA LEU A 138 -1.19 12.05 -5.24
C LEU A 138 -1.16 13.34 -6.05
N HIS A 139 -0.37 14.33 -5.65
CA HIS A 139 -0.21 15.57 -6.41
C HIS A 139 0.36 15.33 -7.80
N GLU A 140 1.31 14.42 -7.96
CA GLU A 140 1.89 14.07 -9.25
C GLU A 140 0.88 13.34 -10.14
N LEU A 141 0.11 12.39 -9.57
CA LEU A 141 -0.94 11.68 -10.30
C LEU A 141 -2.07 12.63 -10.72
N MET A 142 -2.56 13.48 -9.83
CA MET A 142 -3.57 14.49 -10.17
C MET A 142 -3.11 15.39 -11.32
N ARG A 143 -1.86 15.84 -11.29
CA ARG A 143 -1.29 16.66 -12.37
C ARG A 143 -1.19 15.90 -13.70
N GLU A 144 -0.76 14.64 -13.66
CA GLU A 144 -0.62 13.80 -14.85
C GLU A 144 -1.96 13.57 -15.55
N PHE A 145 -3.01 13.31 -14.77
CA PHE A 145 -4.34 13.01 -15.31
C PHE A 145 -5.27 14.23 -15.39
N GLY A 146 -4.79 15.42 -15.04
CA GLY A 146 -5.59 16.66 -15.10
C GLY A 146 -6.81 16.60 -14.18
N THR A 147 -6.67 15.98 -13.00
CA THR A 147 -7.76 15.89 -12.01
C THR A 147 -7.49 16.80 -10.82
N GLU A 148 -8.57 17.21 -10.15
CA GLU A 148 -8.54 18.03 -8.93
C GLU A 148 -8.75 17.15 -7.68
N PRO A 149 -8.36 17.63 -6.49
CA PRO A 149 -8.53 16.87 -5.24
C PRO A 149 -9.97 16.41 -4.99
N GLU A 150 -10.97 17.22 -5.35
CA GLU A 150 -12.39 16.92 -5.17
C GLU A 150 -12.87 15.75 -6.03
N ARG A 151 -12.14 15.43 -7.10
CA ARG A 151 -12.40 14.33 -8.03
C ARG A 151 -11.42 13.18 -7.88
N THR A 152 -10.63 13.20 -6.81
CA THR A 152 -9.62 12.18 -6.52
C THR A 152 -9.97 11.46 -5.24
N LEU A 153 -9.89 10.13 -5.26
CA LEU A 153 -10.16 9.28 -4.12
C LEU A 153 -8.95 8.38 -3.85
N MET A 154 -8.40 8.47 -2.64
CA MET A 154 -7.40 7.52 -2.17
C MET A 154 -8.07 6.35 -1.45
N ILE A 155 -7.71 5.14 -1.85
CA ILE A 155 -8.18 3.90 -1.20
C ILE A 155 -6.97 3.19 -0.60
N GLY A 156 -7.04 2.87 0.69
CA GLY A 156 -5.92 2.23 1.37
C GLY A 156 -6.30 1.55 2.68
N ASP A 157 -5.45 0.67 3.13
CA ASP A 157 -5.62 -0.17 4.33
C ASP A 157 -4.81 0.32 5.54
N THR A 158 -4.11 1.44 5.39
CA THR A 158 -3.28 2.01 6.46
C THR A 158 -3.62 3.47 6.76
N THR A 159 -3.30 3.91 7.98
CA THR A 159 -3.35 5.33 8.34
C THR A 159 -2.39 6.17 7.50
N HIS A 160 -1.33 5.57 6.92
CA HIS A 160 -0.40 6.26 6.03
C HIS A 160 -1.07 6.69 4.73
N ASP A 161 -1.97 5.86 4.18
CA ASP A 161 -2.76 6.15 2.99
C ASP A 161 -3.75 7.28 3.23
N LEU A 162 -4.52 7.14 4.31
CA LEU A 162 -5.55 8.09 4.65
C LEU A 162 -4.94 9.46 5.01
N GLN A 163 -3.82 9.47 5.74
CA GLN A 163 -3.10 10.70 6.04
C GLN A 163 -2.52 11.35 4.77
N MET A 164 -2.04 10.55 3.81
CA MET A 164 -1.59 11.06 2.51
C MET A 164 -2.73 11.76 1.77
N ALA A 165 -3.94 11.19 1.80
CA ALA A 165 -5.14 11.81 1.23
C ALA A 165 -5.48 13.14 1.90
N VAL A 166 -5.50 13.18 3.24
CA VAL A 166 -5.71 14.42 4.01
C VAL A 166 -4.67 15.47 3.62
N ASN A 167 -3.40 15.10 3.56
CA ASN A 167 -2.30 16.00 3.22
C ASN A 167 -2.38 16.49 1.75
N ALA A 168 -2.99 15.71 0.86
CA ALA A 168 -3.21 16.07 -0.55
C ALA A 168 -4.51 16.85 -0.76
N GLY A 169 -5.36 16.97 0.25
CA GLY A 169 -6.67 17.64 0.16
C GLY A 169 -7.74 16.82 -0.57
N CYS A 170 -7.53 15.51 -0.80
CA CYS A 170 -8.51 14.65 -1.45
C CYS A 170 -9.22 13.73 -0.45
N ALA A 171 -10.34 13.14 -0.91
CA ALA A 171 -11.10 12.18 -0.12
C ALA A 171 -10.36 10.84 0.00
N SER A 172 -10.71 10.06 1.04
CA SER A 172 -10.23 8.69 1.21
C SER A 172 -11.34 7.70 1.56
N VAL A 173 -11.07 6.43 1.26
CA VAL A 173 -11.80 5.26 1.75
C VAL A 173 -10.79 4.33 2.40
N GLY A 174 -11.07 3.94 3.65
CA GLY A 174 -10.29 2.92 4.33
C GLY A 174 -10.81 1.52 4.01
N VAL A 175 -9.92 0.53 3.97
CA VAL A 175 -10.31 -0.87 3.91
C VAL A 175 -9.78 -1.61 5.15
N SER A 176 -10.63 -2.37 5.83
CA SER A 176 -10.30 -2.98 7.12
C SER A 176 -9.76 -4.42 7.02
N TYR A 177 -9.62 -4.93 5.81
CA TYR A 177 -9.10 -6.28 5.57
C TYR A 177 -7.58 -6.33 5.33
N GLY A 178 -6.88 -5.19 5.45
CA GLY A 178 -5.45 -5.04 5.27
C GLY A 178 -4.64 -4.98 6.58
N ALA A 179 -3.67 -4.07 6.66
CA ALA A 179 -2.64 -4.05 7.69
C ALA A 179 -3.04 -3.36 9.00
N HIS A 180 -3.83 -2.28 8.94
CA HIS A 180 -4.17 -1.49 10.12
C HIS A 180 -5.59 -1.74 10.61
N GLU A 181 -5.77 -1.64 11.94
CA GLU A 181 -7.09 -1.72 12.55
C GLU A 181 -7.96 -0.51 12.17
N PRO A 182 -9.24 -0.74 11.80
CA PRO A 182 -10.12 0.31 11.27
C PRO A 182 -10.43 1.42 12.29
N ASP A 183 -10.34 1.16 13.58
CA ASP A 183 -10.56 2.16 14.62
C ASP A 183 -9.60 3.36 14.48
N ALA A 184 -8.39 3.11 14.00
CA ALA A 184 -7.39 4.16 13.75
C ALA A 184 -7.76 5.09 12.57
N PHE A 185 -8.67 4.67 11.70
CA PHE A 185 -9.06 5.45 10.52
C PHE A 185 -10.01 6.61 10.85
N HIS A 186 -10.81 6.48 11.91
CA HIS A 186 -11.84 7.48 12.26
C HIS A 186 -11.27 8.89 12.47
N ALA A 187 -10.06 9.01 13.01
CA ALA A 187 -9.40 10.29 13.21
C ALA A 187 -9.04 11.01 11.88
N LEU A 188 -8.94 10.27 10.78
CA LEU A 188 -8.61 10.76 9.45
C LEU A 188 -9.85 11.00 8.57
N GLN A 189 -11.05 10.75 9.12
CA GLN A 189 -12.36 11.04 8.51
C GLN A 189 -12.51 10.53 7.07
N PRO A 190 -12.24 9.22 6.79
CA PRO A 190 -12.52 8.66 5.48
C PRO A 190 -14.02 8.76 5.18
N ARG A 191 -14.38 8.84 3.90
CA ARG A 191 -15.79 8.83 3.47
C ARG A 191 -16.50 7.53 3.78
N HIS A 192 -15.74 6.42 3.82
CA HIS A 192 -16.24 5.09 4.12
C HIS A 192 -15.10 4.22 4.64
N ILE A 193 -15.45 3.17 5.39
CA ILE A 193 -14.55 2.07 5.76
C ILE A 193 -15.21 0.79 5.26
N ALA A 194 -14.64 0.19 4.22
CA ALA A 194 -15.14 -1.04 3.63
C ALA A 194 -14.50 -2.27 4.32
N HIS A 195 -15.31 -3.26 4.67
CA HIS A 195 -14.86 -4.47 5.37
C HIS A 195 -14.59 -5.66 4.43
N SER A 196 -14.82 -5.48 3.14
CA SER A 196 -14.50 -6.45 2.09
C SER A 196 -14.35 -5.75 0.74
N VAL A 197 -13.70 -6.41 -0.22
CA VAL A 197 -13.61 -5.92 -1.61
C VAL A 197 -15.00 -5.72 -2.21
N ARG A 198 -15.95 -6.61 -1.92
CA ARG A 198 -17.33 -6.48 -2.38
C ARG A 198 -17.98 -5.20 -1.86
N GLU A 199 -17.86 -4.91 -0.56
CA GLU A 199 -18.40 -3.69 0.02
C GLU A 199 -17.75 -2.44 -0.57
N LEU A 200 -16.42 -2.46 -0.77
CA LEU A 200 -15.70 -1.40 -1.46
C LEU A 200 -16.24 -1.19 -2.87
N HIS A 201 -16.41 -2.28 -3.62
CA HIS A 201 -16.92 -2.25 -4.98
C HIS A 201 -18.33 -1.62 -5.04
N ASP A 202 -19.25 -2.13 -4.22
CA ASP A 202 -20.64 -1.63 -4.15
C ASP A 202 -20.67 -0.14 -3.78
N TRP A 203 -19.83 0.28 -2.82
CA TRP A 203 -19.72 1.68 -2.43
C TRP A 203 -19.17 2.56 -3.57
N LEU A 204 -18.13 2.13 -4.27
CA LEU A 204 -17.56 2.85 -5.41
C LEU A 204 -18.58 3.02 -6.54
N LEU A 205 -19.35 1.98 -6.86
CA LEU A 205 -20.39 2.07 -7.90
C LEU A 205 -21.49 3.10 -7.60
N ALA A 206 -21.72 3.36 -6.33
CA ALA A 206 -22.74 4.30 -5.88
C ALA A 206 -22.24 5.76 -5.73
N HIS A 207 -20.92 5.97 -5.58
CA HIS A 207 -20.37 7.26 -5.14
C HIS A 207 -19.21 7.80 -6.01
N ALA A 208 -18.62 6.99 -6.91
CA ALA A 208 -17.51 7.38 -7.77
C ALA A 208 -17.96 7.77 -9.18
#